data_365d3369dec1d16e8782fa2979ac6b6f
#
_entry.id   365d3369dec1d16e8782fa2979ac6b6f
#
_cell.length_a   1.000
_cell.length_b   1.000
_cell.length_c   1.000
_cell.angle_alpha   90.00
_cell.angle_beta   90.00
_cell.angle_gamma   90.00
#
_symmetry.space_group_name_H-M   'P 1'
#
loop_
_entity.id
_entity.type
_entity.pdbx_description
1 polymer ?
#
loop_
_entity_poly.entity_id
_entity_poly.type
_entity_poly.pdbx_seq_one_letter_code
_entity_poly.pdbx_strand_id
1 'polypeptide(L)'
;MSLVPYVVEVNDTTASLVVAQLLYLESQDPDKEIQFYINSPGGSVTAGMAIYDTMQYVKCDVSTICIGLAASMGAFLLSAGTKGKRLALPNAEIMIHQPSAGT
;
A
#
# COMPACT_ATOMS: atom_id res chain seq x y z
N MET A 1 0.00 7.36 20.16
CA MET A 1 0.11 7.80 18.75
C MET A 1 0.09 6.58 17.85
N SER A 2 -0.81 6.55 16.89
CA SER A 2 -0.89 5.43 15.97
C SER A 2 0.20 5.57 14.91
N LEU A 3 0.90 4.47 14.63
CA LEU A 3 1.77 4.39 13.47
C LEU A 3 0.91 4.06 12.26
N VAL A 4 1.15 4.75 11.15
CA VAL A 4 0.41 4.54 9.91
C VAL A 4 1.41 4.15 8.84
N PRO A 5 1.18 3.03 8.14
CA PRO A 5 2.08 2.63 7.06
C PRO A 5 2.13 3.70 5.96
N TYR A 6 3.33 3.92 5.44
CA TYR A 6 3.58 4.87 4.35
C TYR A 6 4.62 4.26 3.42
N VAL A 7 4.32 4.19 2.15
CA VAL A 7 5.25 3.63 1.18
C VAL A 7 5.59 4.65 0.10
N VAL A 8 6.89 4.76 -0.19
CA VAL A 8 7.41 5.57 -1.29
C VAL A 8 7.91 4.62 -2.38
N GLU A 9 9.17 4.21 -2.32
CA GLU A 9 9.66 3.19 -3.25
C GLU A 9 9.33 1.80 -2.72
N VAL A 10 8.87 0.91 -3.58
CA VAL A 10 8.57 -0.47 -3.19
C VAL A 10 9.81 -1.33 -3.40
N ASN A 11 10.48 -1.66 -2.31
CA ASN A 11 11.67 -2.52 -2.31
C ASN A 11 11.64 -3.40 -1.05
N ASP A 12 12.64 -4.26 -0.89
CA ASP A 12 12.65 -5.20 0.23
C ASP A 12 12.66 -4.49 1.58
N THR A 13 13.38 -3.39 1.69
CA THR A 13 13.46 -2.63 2.94
C THR A 13 12.11 -1.98 3.28
N THR A 14 11.54 -1.25 2.32
CA THR A 14 10.26 -0.57 2.57
C THR A 14 9.13 -1.56 2.77
N ALA A 15 9.14 -2.68 2.02
CA ALA A 15 8.14 -3.72 2.20
C ALA A 15 8.21 -4.33 3.59
N SER A 16 9.42 -4.62 4.09
CA SER A 16 9.59 -5.16 5.44
C SER A 16 9.03 -4.23 6.50
N LEU A 17 9.27 -2.93 6.34
CA LEU A 17 8.76 -1.94 7.29
C LEU A 17 7.23 -1.86 7.24
N VAL A 18 6.65 -1.84 6.06
CA VAL A 18 5.19 -1.78 5.90
C VAL A 18 4.53 -3.04 6.45
N VAL A 19 5.07 -4.21 6.13
CA VAL A 19 4.56 -5.49 6.64
C VAL A 19 4.59 -5.50 8.16
N ALA A 20 5.70 -5.09 8.76
CA ALA A 20 5.82 -5.03 10.20
C ALA A 20 4.79 -4.07 10.82
N GLN A 21 4.57 -2.92 10.20
CA GLN A 21 3.59 -1.95 10.70
C GLN A 21 2.17 -2.48 10.59
N LEU A 22 1.83 -3.14 9.48
CA LEU A 22 0.49 -3.72 9.30
C LEU A 22 0.22 -4.79 10.38
N LEU A 23 1.17 -5.67 10.60
CA LEU A 23 1.03 -6.71 11.60
C LEU A 23 0.96 -6.13 13.02
N TYR A 24 1.77 -5.12 13.30
CA TYR A 24 1.75 -4.46 14.60
C TYR A 24 0.40 -3.79 14.86
N LEU A 25 -0.12 -3.05 13.89
CA LEU A 25 -1.40 -2.35 14.06
C LEU A 25 -2.54 -3.33 14.28
N GLU A 26 -2.55 -4.45 13.56
CA GLU A 26 -3.54 -5.48 13.78
C GLU A 26 -3.45 -6.05 15.20
N SER A 27 -2.23 -6.26 15.70
CA SER A 27 -2.05 -6.80 17.04
C SER A 27 -2.56 -5.88 18.14
N GLN A 28 -2.57 -4.57 17.88
CA GLN A 28 -3.05 -3.59 18.85
C GLN A 28 -4.58 -3.55 18.90
N ASP A 29 -5.23 -3.61 17.76
CA ASP A 29 -6.69 -3.60 17.70
C ASP A 29 -7.15 -4.15 16.34
N PRO A 30 -7.57 -5.42 16.26
CA PRO A 30 -7.96 -6.02 14.99
C PRO A 30 -9.25 -5.45 14.41
N ASP A 31 -10.00 -4.69 15.17
CA ASP A 31 -11.26 -4.10 14.71
C ASP A 31 -11.08 -2.68 14.19
N LYS A 32 -9.90 -2.09 14.39
CA LYS A 32 -9.64 -0.71 13.98
C LYS A 32 -9.12 -0.65 12.55
N GLU A 33 -9.68 0.25 11.75
CA GLU A 33 -9.24 0.45 10.38
C GLU A 33 -7.79 0.94 10.33
N ILE A 34 -7.02 0.39 9.40
CA ILE A 34 -5.66 0.83 9.12
C ILE A 34 -5.70 1.78 7.93
N GLN A 35 -5.09 2.95 8.05
CA GLN A 35 -4.95 3.90 6.95
C GLN A 35 -3.55 3.78 6.37
N PHE A 36 -3.47 3.31 5.13
CA PHE A 36 -2.21 3.06 4.44
C PHE A 36 -2.00 4.12 3.37
N TYR A 37 -1.01 4.99 3.59
CA TYR A 37 -0.70 6.09 2.69
C TYR A 37 0.31 5.66 1.63
N ILE A 38 0.03 6.01 0.38
CA ILE A 38 0.84 5.61 -0.77
C ILE A 38 1.24 6.85 -1.55
N ASN A 39 2.55 7.03 -1.72
CA ASN A 39 3.14 8.04 -2.59
C ASN A 39 4.33 7.36 -3.25
N SER A 40 4.09 6.62 -4.34
CA SER A 40 5.08 5.68 -4.85
C SER A 40 5.11 5.63 -6.38
N PRO A 41 6.32 5.68 -6.97
CA PRO A 41 6.48 5.40 -8.40
C PRO A 41 6.43 3.91 -8.72
N GLY A 42 6.34 3.05 -7.69
CA GLY A 42 6.37 1.61 -7.84
C GLY A 42 7.66 1.01 -7.34
N GLY A 43 8.09 -0.07 -7.97
CA GLY A 43 9.32 -0.76 -7.62
C GLY A 43 9.21 -2.26 -7.81
N SER A 44 9.78 -3.02 -6.87
CA SER A 44 9.85 -4.47 -6.94
C SER A 44 8.45 -5.11 -6.86
N VAL A 45 8.16 -5.97 -7.83
CA VAL A 45 6.91 -6.74 -7.83
C VAL A 45 6.86 -7.70 -6.65
N THR A 46 7.96 -8.40 -6.39
CA THR A 46 8.02 -9.36 -5.28
C THR A 46 7.79 -8.68 -3.94
N ALA A 47 8.45 -7.54 -3.72
CA ALA A 47 8.28 -6.77 -2.50
C ALA A 47 6.83 -6.24 -2.38
N GLY A 48 6.26 -5.77 -3.48
CA GLY A 48 4.88 -5.31 -3.50
C GLY A 48 3.89 -6.42 -3.18
N MET A 49 4.13 -7.63 -3.65
CA MET A 49 3.27 -8.77 -3.35
C MET A 49 3.34 -9.16 -1.88
N ALA A 50 4.47 -8.98 -1.23
CA ALA A 50 4.57 -9.20 0.22
C ALA A 50 3.65 -8.23 0.99
N ILE A 51 3.63 -6.98 0.58
CA ILE A 51 2.72 -5.99 1.17
C ILE A 51 1.27 -6.37 0.88
N TYR A 52 0.98 -6.71 -0.37
CA TYR A 52 -0.38 -7.10 -0.80
C TYR A 52 -0.90 -8.28 0.03
N ASP A 53 -0.10 -9.33 0.14
CA ASP A 53 -0.51 -10.52 0.88
C ASP A 53 -0.78 -10.19 2.34
N THR A 54 0.03 -9.32 2.94
CA THR A 54 -0.18 -8.90 4.32
C THR A 54 -1.46 -8.08 4.47
N MET A 55 -1.75 -7.20 3.51
CA MET A 55 -3.01 -6.44 3.51
C MET A 55 -4.22 -7.37 3.49
N GLN A 56 -4.13 -8.47 2.74
CA GLN A 56 -5.21 -9.45 2.67
C GLN A 56 -5.27 -10.34 3.92
N TYR A 57 -4.13 -10.54 4.57
CA TYR A 57 -4.03 -11.42 5.73
C TYR A 57 -4.59 -10.78 7.00
N VAL A 58 -4.34 -9.49 7.22
CA VAL A 58 -4.79 -8.82 8.45
C VAL A 58 -6.32 -8.75 8.49
N LYS A 59 -6.88 -8.82 9.68
CA LYS A 59 -8.34 -8.79 9.88
C LYS A 59 -8.89 -7.38 9.78
N CYS A 60 -8.06 -6.37 9.99
CA CYS A 60 -8.46 -4.98 9.87
C CYS A 60 -8.84 -4.65 8.43
N ASP A 61 -9.80 -3.74 8.25
CA ASP A 61 -9.95 -3.08 6.96
C ASP A 61 -8.75 -2.18 6.72
N VAL A 62 -8.27 -2.15 5.49
CA VAL A 62 -7.13 -1.33 5.10
C VAL A 62 -7.60 -0.29 4.10
N SER A 63 -7.72 0.95 4.56
CA SER A 63 -8.02 2.08 3.69
C SER A 63 -6.73 2.53 3.03
N THR A 64 -6.73 2.68 1.71
CA THR A 64 -5.56 3.15 0.97
C THR A 64 -5.80 4.58 0.50
N ILE A 65 -4.80 5.44 0.71
CA ILE A 65 -4.90 6.86 0.39
C ILE A 65 -3.70 7.25 -0.48
N CYS A 66 -3.96 7.69 -1.69
CA CYS A 66 -2.90 8.18 -2.58
C CYS A 66 -2.60 9.64 -2.25
N ILE A 67 -1.33 9.92 -1.94
CA ILE A 67 -0.80 11.27 -1.75
C ILE A 67 0.27 11.45 -2.82
N GLY A 68 0.09 12.43 -3.69
CA GLY A 68 1.05 12.71 -4.76
C GLY A 68 0.93 11.74 -5.93
N LEU A 69 1.58 10.59 -5.85
CA LEU A 69 1.65 9.66 -6.98
C LEU A 69 1.44 8.22 -6.53
N ALA A 70 0.69 7.47 -7.30
CA ALA A 70 0.66 6.02 -7.20
C ALA A 70 0.81 5.46 -8.62
N ALA A 71 1.97 4.90 -8.91
CA ALA A 71 2.30 4.38 -10.24
C ALA A 71 2.76 2.93 -10.15
N SER A 72 2.47 2.14 -11.19
CA SER A 72 2.89 0.73 -11.28
C SER A 72 2.48 -0.06 -10.04
N MET A 73 3.44 -0.61 -9.32
CA MET A 73 3.17 -1.38 -8.10
C MET A 73 2.50 -0.51 -7.03
N GLY A 74 2.80 0.80 -6.99
CA GLY A 74 2.09 1.74 -6.11
C GLY A 74 0.60 1.82 -6.42
N ALA A 75 0.23 1.88 -7.69
CA ALA A 75 -1.17 1.87 -8.11
C ALA A 75 -1.83 0.54 -7.78
N PHE A 76 -1.10 -0.57 -7.93
CA PHE A 76 -1.60 -1.89 -7.58
C PHE A 76 -1.96 -1.95 -6.08
N LEU A 77 -1.06 -1.48 -5.22
CA LEU A 77 -1.30 -1.48 -3.77
C LEU A 77 -2.47 -0.56 -3.39
N LEU A 78 -2.58 0.59 -4.06
CA LEU A 78 -3.74 1.47 -3.85
C LEU A 78 -5.04 0.74 -4.16
N SER A 79 -5.07 -0.01 -5.26
CA SER A 79 -6.26 -0.76 -5.68
C SER A 79 -6.57 -1.94 -4.76
N ALA A 80 -5.60 -2.36 -3.95
CA ALA A 80 -5.75 -3.49 -3.05
C ALA A 80 -6.42 -3.13 -1.72
N GLY A 81 -6.70 -1.85 -1.49
CA GLY A 81 -7.40 -1.41 -0.29
C GLY A 81 -8.80 -2.00 -0.20
N THR A 82 -9.34 -2.01 1.01
CA THR A 82 -10.70 -2.50 1.26
C THR A 82 -11.69 -1.78 0.36
N LYS A 83 -12.61 -2.53 -0.24
CA LYS A 83 -13.59 -1.99 -1.16
C LYS A 83 -14.37 -0.85 -0.50
N GLY A 84 -14.47 0.27 -1.19
CA GLY A 84 -15.13 1.47 -0.67
C GLY A 84 -14.25 2.34 0.19
N LYS A 85 -12.99 1.92 0.41
CA LYS A 85 -12.06 2.64 1.29
C LYS A 85 -10.75 2.96 0.58
N ARG A 86 -10.83 3.24 -0.71
CA ARG A 86 -9.69 3.63 -1.54
C ARG A 86 -9.86 5.08 -1.93
N LEU A 87 -8.90 5.91 -1.54
CA LEU A 87 -9.00 7.36 -1.67
C LEU A 87 -7.79 7.93 -2.39
N ALA A 88 -7.99 9.09 -3.03
CA ALA A 88 -6.90 9.86 -3.60
C ALA A 88 -7.12 11.32 -3.25
N LEU A 89 -6.07 12.00 -2.84
CA LEU A 89 -6.15 13.43 -2.58
C LEU A 89 -6.34 14.19 -3.90
N PRO A 90 -6.91 15.41 -3.89
CA PRO A 90 -7.33 16.10 -5.11
C PRO A 90 -6.26 16.28 -6.18
N ASN A 91 -5.00 16.41 -5.78
CA ASN A 91 -3.90 16.62 -6.73
C ASN A 91 -3.07 15.35 -6.96
N ALA A 92 -3.54 14.21 -6.49
CA ALA A 92 -2.82 12.96 -6.66
C ALA A 92 -2.96 12.44 -8.09
N GLU A 93 -1.91 11.76 -8.55
CA GLU A 93 -1.91 11.08 -9.84
C GLU A 93 -1.86 9.58 -9.63
N ILE A 94 -2.64 8.86 -10.42
CA ILE A 94 -2.64 7.40 -10.42
C ILE A 94 -2.29 6.96 -11.82
N MET A 95 -1.17 6.25 -11.95
CA MET A 95 -0.67 5.82 -13.25
C MET A 95 -0.57 4.31 -13.30
N ILE A 96 -1.30 3.73 -14.23
CA ILE A 96 -1.22 2.31 -14.52
C ILE A 96 -0.64 2.20 -15.92
N HIS A 97 0.51 1.56 -16.02
CA HIS A 97 1.08 1.29 -17.33
C HIS A 97 1.54 -0.14 -17.42
N GLN A 98 1.41 -0.66 -18.62
CA GLN A 98 1.81 -2.03 -18.88
C GLN A 98 3.32 -2.15 -18.82
N PRO A 99 3.85 -3.26 -18.33
CA PRO A 99 5.26 -3.54 -18.47
C PRO A 99 5.61 -3.53 -19.95
N SER A 100 6.76 -2.93 -20.29
CA SER A 100 7.20 -2.96 -21.69
C SER A 100 7.45 -4.39 -22.12
N ALA A 101 7.05 -4.71 -23.35
CA ALA A 101 7.38 -5.99 -23.93
C ALA A 101 8.91 -6.10 -24.02
N GLY A 102 9.47 -7.18 -23.56
CA GLY A 102 10.91 -7.35 -23.55
C GLY A 102 11.60 -6.78 -22.33
N THR A 103 10.86 -6.27 -21.41
CA THR A 103 11.38 -5.85 -20.12
C THR A 103 10.79 -6.70 -19.03
#